data_6a09e5811eb9ff581448787e23ee4ef7
#
_entry.id   6a09e5811eb9ff581448787e23ee4ef7
#
_cell.length_a   1.000
_cell.length_b   1.000
_cell.length_c   1.000
_cell.angle_alpha   90.00
_cell.angle_beta   90.00
_cell.angle_gamma   90.00
#
_symmetry.space_group_name_H-M   'P 1'
#
loop_
_entity.id
_entity.type
_entity.pdbx_description
1 polymer ?
#
loop_
_entity_poly.entity_id
_entity_poly.type
_entity_poly.pdbx_seq_one_letter_code
_entity_poly.pdbx_strand_id
1 'polypeptide(L)'
;MKRRTFISLMSVMAAAGVLTLAGCSNSSGSTAASGTAASVAPAAGDQLSNIQSSGKLIVALEGAWQPWSYHDESDTLVGYDVEVSRAIAEKLGVEPEYVESDWDSLFAGLDAGRYDIVCNGVEVTD
;
A
#
# COMPACT_ATOMS: atom_id res chain seq x y z
N MET A 1 7.70 10.93 -41.34
CA MET A 1 6.41 10.68 -41.99
C MET A 1 6.08 9.19 -41.91
N LYS A 2 5.05 8.84 -41.10
CA LYS A 2 4.07 7.75 -41.31
C LYS A 2 3.22 7.64 -40.08
N ARG A 3 2.08 8.30 -40.14
CA ARG A 3 0.96 8.12 -39.20
C ARG A 3 0.36 6.74 -39.49
N ARG A 4 0.14 5.95 -38.46
CA ARG A 4 -0.74 4.78 -38.54
C ARG A 4 -1.89 4.97 -37.57
N THR A 5 -2.98 5.41 -38.15
CA THR A 5 -4.35 5.41 -37.66
C THR A 5 -4.81 3.95 -37.54
N PHE A 6 -5.29 3.54 -36.37
CA PHE A 6 -6.14 2.36 -36.25
C PHE A 6 -7.50 2.80 -35.74
N ILE A 7 -8.44 2.70 -36.65
CA ILE A 7 -9.86 2.95 -36.50
C ILE A 7 -10.54 1.63 -36.10
N SER A 8 -11.42 1.73 -35.12
CA SER A 8 -12.72 1.08 -35.01
C SER A 8 -12.82 -0.45 -34.88
N LEU A 9 -13.51 -0.91 -33.83
CA LEU A 9 -14.81 -1.56 -34.05
C LEU A 9 -15.67 -1.54 -32.78
N MET A 10 -16.78 -0.83 -32.89
CA MET A 10 -17.96 -0.94 -32.03
C MET A 10 -18.57 -2.35 -32.18
N SER A 11 -18.93 -2.98 -31.07
CA SER A 11 -19.94 -4.02 -31.07
C SER A 11 -20.92 -3.78 -29.94
N VAL A 12 -22.07 -3.28 -30.32
CA VAL A 12 -23.29 -3.20 -29.53
C VAL A 12 -23.90 -4.60 -29.46
N MET A 13 -24.18 -5.11 -28.27
CA MET A 13 -25.19 -6.16 -28.07
C MET A 13 -26.08 -5.81 -26.91
N ALA A 14 -27.30 -5.42 -27.27
CA ALA A 14 -28.46 -5.34 -26.40
C ALA A 14 -29.09 -6.73 -26.28
N ALA A 15 -29.44 -7.16 -25.09
CA ALA A 15 -30.45 -8.17 -24.86
C ALA A 15 -31.19 -7.88 -23.56
N ALA A 16 -32.48 -7.72 -23.71
CA ALA A 16 -33.50 -7.44 -22.73
C ALA A 16 -33.94 -8.70 -21.98
N GLY A 17 -34.58 -8.44 -20.80
CA GLY A 17 -35.59 -9.36 -20.24
C GLY A 17 -35.23 -9.83 -18.83
N VAL A 18 -35.98 -9.57 -17.87
CA VAL A 18 -37.24 -9.95 -17.34
C VAL A 18 -37.38 -9.47 -15.90
N LEU A 19 -38.38 -8.68 -15.66
CA LEU A 19 -38.90 -8.39 -14.32
C LEU A 19 -39.59 -9.64 -13.74
N THR A 20 -39.31 -9.95 -12.48
CA THR A 20 -40.25 -10.67 -11.62
C THR A 20 -40.39 -9.91 -10.30
N LEU A 21 -41.53 -9.25 -10.15
CA LEU A 21 -42.06 -8.83 -8.86
C LEU A 21 -42.82 -10.01 -8.24
N ALA A 22 -42.52 -10.33 -7.01
CA ALA A 22 -43.51 -10.82 -6.04
C ALA A 22 -42.87 -11.01 -4.67
N GLY A 23 -43.46 -10.39 -3.66
CA GLY A 23 -43.64 -10.94 -2.35
C GLY A 23 -43.41 -9.98 -1.21
N CYS A 24 -44.47 -9.19 -0.86
CA CYS A 24 -44.58 -8.54 0.45
C CYS A 24 -44.71 -9.61 1.54
N SER A 25 -43.92 -9.51 2.60
CA SER A 25 -44.37 -9.97 3.91
C SER A 25 -43.71 -9.12 5.00
N ASN A 26 -44.56 -8.51 5.76
CA ASN A 26 -44.36 -7.62 6.87
C ASN A 26 -43.85 -8.39 8.10
N SER A 27 -42.77 -7.94 8.72
CA SER A 27 -42.52 -8.18 10.14
C SER A 27 -41.58 -7.13 10.70
N SER A 28 -42.13 -6.36 11.62
CA SER A 28 -41.47 -5.35 12.44
C SER A 28 -40.37 -5.99 13.30
N GLY A 29 -39.15 -5.42 13.26
CA GLY A 29 -38.07 -5.78 14.14
C GLY A 29 -36.93 -4.76 13.99
N SER A 30 -37.05 -3.65 14.70
CA SER A 30 -35.96 -2.70 14.90
C SER A 30 -34.82 -3.38 15.63
N THR A 31 -33.71 -3.60 14.94
CA THR A 31 -32.42 -3.72 15.60
C THR A 31 -31.41 -2.99 14.70
N ALA A 32 -31.05 -1.79 15.10
CA ALA A 32 -29.94 -1.06 14.51
C ALA A 32 -28.66 -1.84 14.80
N ALA A 33 -28.23 -2.68 13.88
CA ALA A 33 -26.88 -3.21 13.86
C ALA A 33 -25.97 -2.11 13.32
N SER A 34 -25.38 -1.33 14.24
CA SER A 34 -24.18 -0.55 13.97
C SER A 34 -23.13 -1.54 13.49
N GLY A 35 -23.01 -1.67 12.18
CA GLY A 35 -21.90 -2.36 11.54
C GLY A 35 -20.64 -1.54 11.79
N THR A 36 -19.95 -1.82 12.90
CA THR A 36 -18.55 -1.43 13.06
C THR A 36 -17.83 -2.18 11.96
N ALA A 37 -17.44 -1.47 10.89
CA ALA A 37 -16.45 -1.98 9.97
C ALA A 37 -15.18 -2.18 10.79
N ALA A 38 -14.98 -3.40 11.27
CA ALA A 38 -13.71 -3.81 11.80
C ALA A 38 -12.72 -3.74 10.64
N SER A 39 -11.90 -2.70 10.63
CA SER A 39 -10.67 -2.68 9.85
C SER A 39 -9.87 -3.88 10.35
N VAL A 40 -9.91 -4.96 9.59
CA VAL A 40 -9.06 -6.12 9.84
C VAL A 40 -7.67 -5.66 9.43
N ALA A 41 -6.90 -5.15 10.39
CA ALA A 41 -5.46 -5.04 10.22
C ALA A 41 -4.96 -6.45 9.85
N PRO A 42 -4.14 -6.60 8.80
CA PRO A 42 -3.57 -7.90 8.46
C PRO A 42 -2.85 -8.45 9.71
N ALA A 43 -3.09 -9.70 10.02
CA ALA A 43 -2.40 -10.34 11.14
C ALA A 43 -0.89 -10.25 10.89
N ALA A 44 -0.12 -9.86 11.91
CA ALA A 44 1.33 -9.62 11.78
C ALA A 44 2.10 -10.81 11.18
N GLY A 45 1.55 -12.02 11.25
CA GLY A 45 2.09 -13.22 10.59
C GLY A 45 1.95 -13.21 9.07
N ASP A 46 0.95 -12.53 8.53
CA ASP A 46 0.71 -12.51 7.08
C ASP A 46 1.66 -11.53 6.37
N GLN A 47 1.97 -10.40 7.02
CA GLN A 47 2.88 -9.39 6.45
C GLN A 47 4.30 -9.94 6.31
N LEU A 48 4.85 -10.61 7.32
CA LEU A 48 6.17 -11.21 7.25
C LEU A 48 6.25 -12.28 6.14
N SER A 49 5.22 -13.11 6.04
CA SER A 49 5.15 -14.12 4.98
C SER A 49 5.08 -13.49 3.59
N ASN A 50 4.37 -12.36 3.45
CA ASN A 50 4.29 -11.61 2.19
C ASN A 50 5.65 -11.00 1.81
N ILE A 51 6.35 -10.38 2.75
CA ILE A 51 7.69 -9.81 2.55
C ILE A 51 8.67 -10.92 2.11
N GLN A 52 8.70 -12.04 2.82
CA GLN A 52 9.60 -13.14 2.50
C GLN A 52 9.29 -13.78 1.15
N SER A 53 8.01 -13.95 0.80
CA SER A 53 7.62 -14.52 -0.49
C SER A 53 7.83 -13.57 -1.67
N SER A 54 7.74 -12.24 -1.45
CA SER A 54 8.06 -11.24 -2.47
C SER A 54 9.58 -11.10 -2.71
N GLY A 55 10.39 -11.51 -1.72
CA GLY A 55 11.84 -11.32 -1.72
C GLY A 55 12.28 -9.87 -1.50
N LYS A 56 11.37 -8.99 -1.09
CA LYS A 56 11.61 -7.56 -0.93
C LYS A 56 11.03 -7.03 0.37
N LEU A 57 11.74 -6.06 0.98
CA LEU A 57 11.25 -5.22 2.06
C LEU A 57 11.11 -3.79 1.51
N ILE A 58 9.89 -3.30 1.38
CA ILE A 58 9.63 -1.93 0.90
C ILE A 58 9.72 -0.98 2.09
N VAL A 59 10.71 -0.08 2.04
CA VAL A 59 11.06 0.85 3.12
C VAL A 59 10.78 2.27 2.69
N ALA A 60 9.95 3.01 3.42
CA ALA A 60 9.72 4.42 3.17
C ALA A 60 10.55 5.32 4.08
N LEU A 61 11.04 6.42 3.52
CA LEU A 61 11.84 7.46 4.15
C LEU A 61 11.76 8.75 3.34
N GLU A 62 12.31 9.87 3.85
CA GLU A 62 12.27 11.15 3.12
C GLU A 62 13.42 11.31 2.12
N GLY A 63 14.60 10.71 2.36
CA GLY A 63 15.78 10.87 1.50
C GLY A 63 16.43 12.27 1.53
N ALA A 64 15.93 13.16 2.37
CA ALA A 64 16.38 14.56 2.46
C ALA A 64 16.79 14.99 3.88
N TRP A 65 16.88 14.06 4.84
CA TRP A 65 17.12 14.34 6.24
C TRP A 65 18.43 13.74 6.77
N GLN A 66 19.49 14.51 6.66
CA GLN A 66 20.82 14.12 7.19
C GLN A 66 20.85 14.23 8.73
N PRO A 67 21.44 13.26 9.46
CA PRO A 67 22.20 12.10 8.98
C PRO A 67 21.37 10.81 8.84
N TRP A 68 20.02 10.89 8.92
CA TRP A 68 19.13 9.75 9.00
C TRP A 68 18.93 9.08 7.64
N SER A 69 18.43 9.84 6.65
CA SER A 69 18.27 9.39 5.28
C SER A 69 18.52 10.56 4.32
N TYR A 70 19.50 10.48 3.45
CA TYR A 70 19.86 11.55 2.53
C TYR A 70 20.67 11.01 1.34
N HIS A 71 20.76 11.82 0.29
CA HIS A 71 21.63 11.53 -0.85
C HIS A 71 23.02 12.13 -0.62
N ASP A 72 24.06 11.33 -0.83
CA ASP A 72 25.45 11.78 -0.78
C ASP A 72 25.86 12.55 -2.05
N GLU A 73 27.13 12.96 -2.13
CA GLU A 73 27.67 13.70 -3.29
C GLU A 73 27.59 12.93 -4.62
N SER A 74 27.44 11.61 -4.56
CA SER A 74 27.28 10.73 -5.72
C SER A 74 25.81 10.41 -6.05
N ASP A 75 24.87 11.10 -5.39
CA ASP A 75 23.43 10.85 -5.49
C ASP A 75 23.00 9.45 -5.03
N THR A 76 23.79 8.88 -4.10
CA THR A 76 23.46 7.58 -3.49
C THR A 76 22.70 7.81 -2.19
N LEU A 77 21.57 7.11 -2.01
CA LEU A 77 20.80 7.13 -0.77
C LEU A 77 21.57 6.45 0.36
N VAL A 78 21.89 7.19 1.41
CA VAL A 78 22.69 6.79 2.55
C VAL A 78 22.12 7.32 3.86
N GLY A 79 22.68 6.89 4.98
CA GLY A 79 22.35 7.37 6.32
C GLY A 79 21.97 6.24 7.28
N TYR A 80 21.76 6.62 8.53
CA TYR A 80 21.50 5.66 9.61
C TYR A 80 20.28 4.77 9.34
N ASP A 81 19.16 5.37 8.92
CA ASP A 81 17.92 4.63 8.66
C ASP A 81 18.05 3.70 7.45
N VAL A 82 18.85 4.09 6.45
CA VAL A 82 19.16 3.25 5.29
C VAL A 82 19.98 2.02 5.71
N GLU A 83 20.98 2.20 6.58
CA GLU A 83 21.80 1.10 7.07
C GLU A 83 21.02 0.14 7.98
N VAL A 84 20.19 0.70 8.88
CA VAL A 84 19.34 -0.11 9.77
C VAL A 84 18.33 -0.93 8.97
N SER A 85 17.64 -0.31 8.02
CA SER A 85 16.64 -1.02 7.19
C SER A 85 17.29 -2.08 6.30
N ARG A 86 18.50 -1.83 5.79
CA ARG A 86 19.29 -2.83 5.06
C ARG A 86 19.64 -4.03 5.93
N ALA A 87 20.07 -3.79 7.17
CA ALA A 87 20.38 -4.86 8.12
C ALA A 87 19.12 -5.66 8.52
N ILE A 88 17.96 -5.03 8.58
CA ILE A 88 16.68 -5.71 8.80
C ILE A 88 16.35 -6.61 7.59
N ALA A 89 16.42 -6.10 6.38
CA ALA A 89 16.14 -6.85 5.16
C ALA A 89 17.08 -8.08 5.03
N GLU A 90 18.36 -7.90 5.30
CA GLU A 90 19.33 -9.00 5.31
C GLU A 90 18.96 -10.11 6.31
N LYS A 91 18.53 -9.74 7.53
CA LYS A 91 18.09 -10.72 8.54
C LYS A 91 16.79 -11.43 8.16
N LEU A 92 15.93 -10.78 7.38
CA LEU A 92 14.71 -11.38 6.83
C LEU A 92 14.98 -12.24 5.59
N GLY A 93 16.17 -12.15 5.01
CA GLY A 93 16.59 -12.87 3.79
C GLY A 93 15.98 -12.26 2.52
N VAL A 94 15.75 -10.94 2.51
CA VAL A 94 15.14 -10.19 1.40
C VAL A 94 15.97 -8.97 1.03
N GLU A 95 15.71 -8.36 -0.14
CA GLU A 95 16.34 -7.13 -0.58
C GLU A 95 15.54 -5.89 -0.15
N PRO A 96 16.19 -4.80 0.34
CA PRO A 96 15.49 -3.55 0.62
C PRO A 96 15.16 -2.81 -0.68
N GLU A 97 13.93 -2.30 -0.78
CA GLU A 97 13.49 -1.38 -1.83
C GLU A 97 13.05 -0.07 -1.17
N TYR A 98 13.66 1.06 -1.56
CA TYR A 98 13.40 2.34 -0.93
C TYR A 98 12.38 3.16 -1.70
N VAL A 99 11.44 3.76 -0.96
CA VAL A 99 10.41 4.68 -1.47
C VAL A 99 10.57 6.00 -0.75
N GLU A 100 10.95 7.04 -1.48
CA GLU A 100 11.02 8.40 -0.93
C GLU A 100 9.64 9.05 -0.94
N SER A 101 9.28 9.68 0.17
CA SER A 101 7.98 10.32 0.36
C SER A 101 8.08 11.48 1.35
N ASP A 102 7.24 12.49 1.21
CA ASP A 102 7.15 13.59 2.17
C ASP A 102 6.70 13.09 3.54
N TRP A 103 7.18 13.73 4.60
CA TRP A 103 6.84 13.39 6.00
C TRP A 103 5.34 13.19 6.22
N ASP A 104 4.51 14.13 5.74
CA ASP A 104 3.06 14.08 5.93
C ASP A 104 2.39 12.87 5.23
N SER A 105 3.06 12.30 4.24
CA SER A 105 2.57 11.18 3.45
C SER A 105 3.05 9.82 3.93
N LEU A 106 4.10 9.77 4.77
CA LEU A 106 4.73 8.52 5.20
C LEU A 106 3.74 7.58 5.92
N PHE A 107 3.03 8.07 6.92
CA PHE A 107 2.11 7.23 7.71
C PHE A 107 0.84 6.87 6.93
N ALA A 108 0.31 7.81 6.14
CA ALA A 108 -0.83 7.53 5.28
C ALA A 108 -0.51 6.49 4.20
N GLY A 109 0.73 6.50 3.71
CA GLY A 109 1.20 5.49 2.76
C GLY A 109 1.39 4.11 3.40
N LEU A 110 1.85 4.06 4.67
CA LEU A 110 1.95 2.83 5.44
C LEU A 110 0.57 2.21 5.67
N ASP A 111 -0.39 3.03 6.11
CA ASP A 111 -1.77 2.59 6.31
C ASP A 111 -2.44 2.10 5.02
N ALA A 112 -2.07 2.70 3.89
CA ALA A 112 -2.54 2.29 2.57
C ALA A 112 -1.80 1.06 1.99
N GLY A 113 -0.80 0.51 2.70
CA GLY A 113 -0.02 -0.65 2.26
C GLY A 113 0.89 -0.37 1.06
N ARG A 114 1.36 0.86 0.92
CA ARG A 114 2.30 1.22 -0.17
C ARG A 114 3.70 0.70 0.08
N TYR A 115 4.07 0.53 1.32
CA TYR A 115 5.35 0.02 1.78
C TYR A 115 5.16 -0.74 3.10
N ASP A 116 6.15 -1.51 3.47
CA ASP A 116 6.07 -2.45 4.60
C ASP A 116 6.46 -1.79 5.92
N ILE A 117 7.44 -0.88 5.88
CA ILE A 117 7.95 -0.15 7.06
C ILE A 117 8.30 1.30 6.71
N VAL A 118 8.33 2.13 7.74
CA VAL A 118 8.87 3.50 7.70
C VAL A 118 10.13 3.55 8.57
N CYS A 119 11.24 4.03 7.99
CA CYS A 119 12.49 4.31 8.69
C CYS A 119 12.90 5.76 8.40
N ASN A 120 12.60 6.69 9.33
CA ASN A 120 12.82 8.12 9.09
C ASN A 120 13.05 8.91 10.38
N GLY A 121 13.88 8.40 11.29
CA GLY A 121 14.13 9.06 12.58
C GLY A 121 12.88 9.22 13.44
N VAL A 122 11.91 8.31 13.31
CA VAL A 122 10.64 8.38 14.03
C VAL A 122 10.83 8.02 15.50
N GLU A 123 10.39 8.90 16.38
CA GLU A 123 10.41 8.68 17.83
C GLU A 123 9.02 8.29 18.35
N VAL A 124 9.00 7.47 19.41
CA VAL A 124 7.80 7.24 20.20
C VAL A 124 7.67 8.38 21.19
N THR A 125 6.64 9.20 21.03
CA THR A 125 6.32 10.30 21.97
C THR A 125 5.18 9.90 22.88
N ASP A 126 5.19 10.46 24.12
CA ASP A 126 4.11 10.26 25.11
C ASP A 126 2.83 11.02 24.69
#